data_e5d362a4bbc4a1babaef9c0ffe15c95b
#
_entry.id   e5d362a4bbc4a1babaef9c0ffe15c95b
#
_cell.length_a   1.000
_cell.length_b   1.000
_cell.length_c   1.000
_cell.angle_alpha   90.00
_cell.angle_beta   90.00
_cell.angle_gamma   90.00
#
_symmetry.space_group_name_H-M   'P 1'
#
loop_
_entity.id
_entity.type
_entity.pdbx_description
1 polymer ?
#
loop_
_entity_poly.entity_id
_entity_poly.type
_entity_poly.pdbx_seq_one_letter_code
_entity_poly.pdbx_strand_id
1 'polypeptide(L)'
;MDLTRRAALRAAVATAGAGAMVLATPGGALAAYPTLRRGSTGSAVRTLQSRLSDLRYWCGTVDGVFGGLTEQAVLALQKAAGISRDGIVGPATWSRLSAGVRPSVRTLSGTWVEVDKARQLFLHVVDGRLTMALNTSTGSGQRYWSRGAWHVAVTPSGSYRVYRKVDGWDDGPLGSLWRPAYFNGGIALHGYGSVPAYPASHGCVRVSLSAMDMLWRSGRVPVGRRVTVY
;
A
#
# COMPACT_ATOMS: atom_id res chain seq x y z
N MET A 1 -93.93 -27.98 25.16
CA MET A 1 -94.00 -29.09 24.27
C MET A 1 -93.06 -28.82 23.11
N ASP A 2 -92.10 -29.52 22.76
CA ASP A 2 -91.52 -30.77 23.24
C ASP A 2 -90.15 -30.98 22.54
N LEU A 3 -89.25 -31.46 23.27
CA LEU A 3 -88.23 -32.42 22.94
C LEU A 3 -87.24 -32.23 21.80
N THR A 4 -86.07 -31.85 22.17
CA THR A 4 -84.83 -32.69 22.08
C THR A 4 -84.54 -33.47 20.79
N ARG A 5 -83.41 -33.16 20.20
CA ARG A 5 -82.48 -34.21 19.81
C ARG A 5 -81.05 -33.64 19.73
N ARG A 6 -80.22 -34.18 20.58
CA ARG A 6 -78.79 -33.98 20.57
C ARG A 6 -78.14 -34.70 19.38
N ALA A 7 -77.39 -34.01 18.53
CA ALA A 7 -76.50 -34.65 17.60
C ALA A 7 -75.09 -34.24 17.96
N ALA A 8 -74.28 -35.16 18.45
CA ALA A 8 -72.90 -35.00 18.77
C ALA A 8 -72.09 -34.92 17.48
N LEU A 9 -71.52 -33.74 17.18
CA LEU A 9 -70.49 -33.63 16.16
C LEU A 9 -69.14 -33.85 16.84
N ARG A 10 -68.46 -34.92 16.41
CA ARG A 10 -67.05 -35.19 16.70
C ARG A 10 -66.21 -34.20 15.89
N ALA A 11 -65.56 -33.25 16.54
CA ALA A 11 -64.56 -32.39 15.93
C ALA A 11 -63.25 -33.20 15.80
N ALA A 12 -62.84 -33.47 14.57
CA ALA A 12 -61.52 -33.98 14.28
C ALA A 12 -60.50 -32.81 14.33
N VAL A 13 -59.61 -32.84 15.29
CA VAL A 13 -58.50 -31.88 15.40
C VAL A 13 -57.46 -32.32 14.37
N ALA A 14 -57.35 -31.61 13.26
CA ALA A 14 -56.26 -31.73 12.32
C ALA A 14 -55.10 -30.87 12.84
N THR A 15 -54.08 -31.50 13.41
CA THR A 15 -52.78 -30.89 13.74
C THR A 15 -52.06 -30.56 12.44
N ALA A 16 -52.15 -29.34 11.96
CA ALA A 16 -51.27 -28.83 10.91
C ALA A 16 -49.86 -28.65 11.49
N GLY A 17 -48.98 -29.58 11.21
CA GLY A 17 -47.54 -29.43 11.45
C GLY A 17 -46.99 -28.33 10.55
N ALA A 18 -46.72 -27.15 11.12
CA ALA A 18 -45.92 -26.11 10.46
C ALA A 18 -44.48 -26.57 10.36
N GLY A 19 -44.15 -27.24 9.24
CA GLY A 19 -42.76 -27.48 8.88
C GLY A 19 -42.08 -26.13 8.59
N ALA A 20 -41.27 -25.67 9.52
CA ALA A 20 -40.38 -24.55 9.27
C ALA A 20 -39.40 -25.00 8.16
N MET A 21 -39.64 -24.58 6.95
CA MET A 21 -38.67 -24.66 5.85
C MET A 21 -37.53 -23.71 6.20
N VAL A 22 -36.47 -24.23 6.79
CA VAL A 22 -35.21 -23.52 6.89
C VAL A 22 -34.64 -23.39 5.47
N LEU A 23 -34.89 -22.23 4.86
CA LEU A 23 -34.20 -21.85 3.64
C LEU A 23 -32.69 -21.72 4.02
N ALA A 24 -31.95 -22.80 3.82
CA ALA A 24 -30.53 -22.77 3.79
C ALA A 24 -30.13 -21.82 2.67
N THR A 25 -29.80 -20.56 3.00
CA THR A 25 -29.08 -19.69 2.08
C THR A 25 -27.80 -20.43 1.72
N PRO A 26 -27.51 -20.67 0.44
CA PRO A 26 -26.23 -21.20 0.05
C PRO A 26 -25.21 -20.11 0.45
N GLY A 27 -24.58 -20.28 1.60
CA GLY A 27 -23.38 -19.55 1.97
C GLY A 27 -22.35 -19.88 0.89
N GLY A 28 -22.32 -19.07 -0.17
CA GLY A 28 -21.25 -19.15 -1.14
C GLY A 28 -19.96 -19.02 -0.36
N ALA A 29 -19.24 -20.12 -0.22
CA ALA A 29 -17.88 -20.10 0.26
C ALA A 29 -17.15 -19.11 -0.64
N LEU A 30 -16.87 -17.91 -0.12
CA LEU A 30 -15.99 -16.96 -0.78
C LEU A 30 -14.73 -17.75 -1.02
N ALA A 31 -14.45 -18.06 -2.29
CA ALA A 31 -13.25 -18.80 -2.67
C ALA A 31 -12.09 -18.09 -1.98
N ALA A 32 -11.47 -18.77 -1.00
CA ALA A 32 -10.41 -18.16 -0.21
C ALA A 32 -9.30 -17.82 -1.19
N TYR A 33 -9.00 -16.53 -1.34
CA TYR A 33 -7.91 -16.09 -2.18
C TYR A 33 -6.61 -16.79 -1.75
N PRO A 34 -5.82 -17.30 -2.69
CA PRO A 34 -4.59 -18.01 -2.35
C PRO A 34 -3.59 -17.06 -1.67
N THR A 35 -2.73 -17.63 -0.84
CA THR A 35 -1.56 -16.91 -0.35
C THR A 35 -0.60 -16.68 -1.53
N LEU A 36 -0.23 -15.40 -1.77
CA LEU A 36 0.70 -15.00 -2.82
C LEU A 36 1.96 -14.39 -2.23
N ARG A 37 3.08 -14.66 -2.86
CA ARG A 37 4.40 -14.14 -2.48
C ARG A 37 5.30 -14.07 -3.71
N ARG A 38 6.47 -13.51 -3.57
CA ARG A 38 7.46 -13.44 -4.64
C ARG A 38 7.68 -14.81 -5.29
N GLY A 39 7.60 -14.87 -6.61
CA GLY A 39 7.62 -16.09 -7.42
C GLY A 39 6.24 -16.67 -7.73
N SER A 40 5.16 -16.26 -7.07
CA SER A 40 3.79 -16.67 -7.46
C SER A 40 3.43 -16.11 -8.85
N THR A 41 2.64 -16.87 -9.63
CA THR A 41 2.20 -16.49 -10.98
C THR A 41 0.72 -16.81 -11.20
N GLY A 42 0.14 -16.24 -12.26
CA GLY A 42 -1.20 -16.59 -12.74
C GLY A 42 -2.28 -15.54 -12.48
N SER A 43 -3.53 -15.94 -12.60
CA SER A 43 -4.71 -15.04 -12.57
C SER A 43 -4.90 -14.35 -11.22
N ALA A 44 -4.63 -15.03 -10.10
CA ALA A 44 -4.72 -14.43 -8.78
C ALA A 44 -3.70 -13.29 -8.59
N VAL A 45 -2.48 -13.41 -9.19
CA VAL A 45 -1.50 -12.34 -9.20
C VAL A 45 -1.96 -11.18 -10.07
N ARG A 46 -2.55 -11.43 -11.24
CA ARG A 46 -3.15 -10.35 -12.07
C ARG A 46 -4.24 -9.61 -11.32
N THR A 47 -5.12 -10.32 -10.62
CA THR A 47 -6.15 -9.72 -9.78
C THR A 47 -5.55 -8.83 -8.69
N LEU A 48 -4.52 -9.30 -8.01
CA LEU A 48 -3.76 -8.53 -7.01
C LEU A 48 -3.18 -7.24 -7.63
N GLN A 49 -2.42 -7.38 -8.71
CA GLN A 49 -1.75 -6.26 -9.38
C GLN A 49 -2.76 -5.21 -9.90
N SER A 50 -3.85 -5.66 -10.54
CA SER A 50 -4.92 -4.76 -11.00
C SER A 50 -5.49 -3.97 -9.81
N ARG A 51 -5.84 -4.66 -8.72
CA ARG A 51 -6.43 -4.03 -7.56
C ARG A 51 -5.45 -3.07 -6.85
N LEU A 52 -4.17 -3.43 -6.74
CA LEU A 52 -3.12 -2.53 -6.23
C LEU A 52 -3.04 -1.26 -7.07
N SER A 53 -3.04 -1.38 -8.40
CA SER A 53 -2.99 -0.26 -9.35
C SER A 53 -4.21 0.65 -9.21
N ASP A 54 -5.43 0.10 -9.10
CA ASP A 54 -6.67 0.86 -8.87
C ASP A 54 -6.59 1.68 -7.58
N LEU A 55 -5.96 1.13 -6.55
CA LEU A 55 -5.74 1.78 -5.27
C LEU A 55 -4.52 2.71 -5.25
N ARG A 56 -3.84 2.88 -6.39
CA ARG A 56 -2.67 3.74 -6.58
C ARG A 56 -1.37 3.22 -5.96
N TYR A 57 -1.30 1.95 -5.59
CA TYR A 57 -0.04 1.29 -5.26
C TYR A 57 0.64 0.84 -6.56
N TRP A 58 1.75 1.47 -6.90
CA TRP A 58 2.43 1.18 -8.15
C TRP A 58 3.18 -0.15 -8.09
N CYS A 59 2.75 -1.12 -8.87
CA CYS A 59 3.32 -2.47 -8.95
C CYS A 59 3.99 -2.78 -10.31
N GLY A 60 4.15 -1.76 -11.17
CA GLY A 60 4.59 -1.99 -12.55
C GLY A 60 3.44 -2.44 -13.46
N THR A 61 3.76 -3.30 -14.42
CA THR A 61 2.79 -3.88 -15.35
C THR A 61 1.96 -4.97 -14.68
N VAL A 62 0.69 -5.09 -15.06
CA VAL A 62 -0.19 -6.18 -14.65
C VAL A 62 0.10 -7.40 -15.55
N ASP A 63 1.13 -8.15 -15.20
CA ASP A 63 1.67 -9.26 -16.00
C ASP A 63 1.34 -10.65 -15.45
N GLY A 64 0.82 -10.72 -14.22
CA GLY A 64 0.53 -11.98 -13.54
C GLY A 64 1.76 -12.65 -12.94
N VAL A 65 2.88 -11.90 -12.78
CA VAL A 65 4.09 -12.38 -12.12
C VAL A 65 4.33 -11.57 -10.83
N PHE A 66 4.35 -12.23 -9.69
CA PHE A 66 4.67 -11.58 -8.43
C PHE A 66 6.19 -11.37 -8.33
N GLY A 67 6.66 -10.32 -8.96
CA GLY A 67 8.06 -9.87 -8.94
C GLY A 67 8.33 -8.88 -7.81
N GLY A 68 9.54 -8.31 -7.82
CA GLY A 68 9.94 -7.31 -6.82
C GLY A 68 9.06 -6.06 -6.79
N LEU A 69 8.54 -5.58 -7.92
CA LEU A 69 7.63 -4.42 -7.95
C LEU A 69 6.27 -4.71 -7.32
N THR A 70 5.74 -5.91 -7.54
CA THR A 70 4.50 -6.35 -6.88
C THR A 70 4.71 -6.46 -5.37
N GLU A 71 5.84 -7.01 -4.92
CA GLU A 71 6.21 -7.06 -3.49
C GLU A 71 6.30 -5.66 -2.87
N GLN A 72 6.96 -4.70 -3.55
CA GLN A 72 7.05 -3.33 -3.08
C GLN A 72 5.67 -2.65 -2.96
N ALA A 73 4.76 -2.93 -3.88
CA ALA A 73 3.39 -2.42 -3.82
C ALA A 73 2.58 -3.07 -2.68
N VAL A 74 2.77 -4.37 -2.43
CA VAL A 74 2.17 -5.09 -1.29
C VAL A 74 2.68 -4.52 0.03
N LEU A 75 3.99 -4.30 0.17
CA LEU A 75 4.55 -3.64 1.36
C LEU A 75 3.95 -2.25 1.58
N ALA A 76 3.75 -1.46 0.52
CA ALA A 76 3.11 -0.15 0.62
C ALA A 76 1.65 -0.25 1.12
N LEU A 77 0.87 -1.21 0.62
CA LEU A 77 -0.48 -1.49 1.11
C LEU A 77 -0.47 -1.92 2.58
N GLN A 78 0.40 -2.85 2.96
CA GLN A 78 0.51 -3.33 4.35
C GLN A 78 0.86 -2.21 5.31
N LYS A 79 1.76 -1.31 4.93
CA LYS A 79 2.12 -0.09 5.66
C LYS A 79 0.93 0.85 5.82
N ALA A 80 0.21 1.13 4.75
CA ALA A 80 -0.98 1.97 4.77
C ALA A 80 -2.09 1.39 5.65
N ALA A 81 -2.22 0.05 5.62
CA ALA A 81 -3.22 -0.70 6.37
C ALA A 81 -2.86 -0.94 7.85
N GLY A 82 -1.62 -0.65 8.26
CA GLY A 82 -1.15 -0.91 9.63
C GLY A 82 -1.10 -2.39 10.01
N ILE A 83 -0.85 -3.28 9.04
CA ILE A 83 -0.71 -4.72 9.25
C ILE A 83 0.75 -5.17 9.09
N SER A 84 1.03 -6.47 9.31
CA SER A 84 2.36 -7.04 9.12
C SER A 84 2.94 -6.67 7.75
N ARG A 85 4.21 -6.24 7.75
CA ARG A 85 4.93 -5.72 6.57
C ARG A 85 5.87 -6.80 6.03
N ASP A 86 5.33 -7.95 5.68
CA ASP A 86 6.07 -9.16 5.26
C ASP A 86 6.14 -9.35 3.74
N GLY A 87 5.41 -8.53 2.96
CA GLY A 87 5.33 -8.64 1.52
C GLY A 87 4.51 -9.85 1.03
N ILE A 88 3.83 -10.57 1.95
CA ILE A 88 3.01 -11.74 1.64
C ILE A 88 1.53 -11.35 1.60
N VAL A 89 0.82 -11.81 0.59
CA VAL A 89 -0.62 -11.57 0.44
C VAL A 89 -1.38 -12.77 1.00
N GLY A 90 -1.54 -12.79 2.33
CA GLY A 90 -2.42 -13.70 3.04
C GLY A 90 -3.81 -13.10 3.28
N PRO A 91 -4.69 -13.76 4.07
CA PRO A 91 -6.06 -13.32 4.33
C PRO A 91 -6.18 -11.89 4.81
N ALA A 92 -5.29 -11.44 5.73
CA ALA A 92 -5.27 -10.07 6.23
C ALA A 92 -4.99 -9.06 5.11
N THR A 93 -4.01 -9.32 4.24
CA THR A 93 -3.65 -8.44 3.12
C THR A 93 -4.78 -8.38 2.09
N TRP A 94 -5.38 -9.53 1.73
CA TRP A 94 -6.53 -9.59 0.84
C TRP A 94 -7.73 -8.81 1.38
N SER A 95 -8.04 -8.93 2.67
CA SER A 95 -9.10 -8.17 3.33
C SER A 95 -8.90 -6.66 3.20
N ARG A 96 -7.67 -6.16 3.43
CA ARG A 96 -7.34 -4.74 3.30
C ARG A 96 -7.39 -4.24 1.85
N LEU A 97 -6.95 -5.08 0.92
CA LEU A 97 -7.03 -4.80 -0.51
C LEU A 97 -8.51 -4.72 -0.98
N SER A 98 -9.35 -5.65 -0.55
CA SER A 98 -10.79 -5.67 -0.86
C SER A 98 -11.52 -4.48 -0.23
N ALA A 99 -11.16 -4.10 0.99
CA ALA A 99 -11.69 -2.91 1.65
C ALA A 99 -11.25 -1.58 1.00
N GLY A 100 -10.36 -1.63 0.00
CA GLY A 100 -9.92 -0.44 -0.72
C GLY A 100 -9.03 0.50 0.10
N VAL A 101 -8.27 -0.03 1.06
CA VAL A 101 -7.42 0.78 1.94
C VAL A 101 -6.42 1.60 1.13
N ARG A 102 -6.35 2.90 1.41
CA ARG A 102 -5.39 3.86 0.85
C ARG A 102 -4.79 4.71 1.97
N PRO A 103 -3.53 5.18 1.83
CA PRO A 103 -2.98 6.14 2.77
C PRO A 103 -3.71 7.48 2.66
N SER A 104 -3.90 8.14 3.81
CA SER A 104 -4.37 9.52 3.85
C SER A 104 -3.29 10.47 3.35
N VAL A 105 -3.68 11.52 2.65
CA VAL A 105 -2.82 12.60 2.19
C VAL A 105 -2.99 13.82 3.09
N ARG A 106 -1.96 14.67 3.19
CA ARG A 106 -1.97 15.88 4.03
C ARG A 106 -2.09 17.17 3.22
N THR A 107 -1.58 17.17 2.00
CA THR A 107 -1.58 18.34 1.13
C THR A 107 -2.86 18.38 0.30
N LEU A 108 -3.58 19.51 0.36
CA LEU A 108 -4.91 19.64 -0.23
C LEU A 108 -4.93 20.36 -1.59
N SER A 109 -3.85 21.07 -1.95
CA SER A 109 -3.79 21.84 -3.21
C SER A 109 -2.40 21.78 -3.85
N GLY A 110 -2.36 21.82 -5.18
CA GLY A 110 -1.13 21.72 -5.97
C GLY A 110 -0.55 20.30 -5.98
N THR A 111 0.66 20.17 -6.52
CA THR A 111 1.33 18.87 -6.67
C THR A 111 2.47 18.72 -5.68
N TRP A 112 2.44 17.64 -4.91
CA TRP A 112 3.38 17.35 -3.84
C TRP A 112 3.92 15.92 -3.90
N VAL A 113 5.11 15.78 -3.36
CA VAL A 113 5.61 14.51 -2.82
C VAL A 113 5.44 14.58 -1.31
N GLU A 114 4.76 13.61 -0.74
CA GLU A 114 4.67 13.43 0.71
C GLU A 114 5.50 12.22 1.14
N VAL A 115 6.27 12.37 2.20
CA VAL A 115 7.05 11.30 2.83
C VAL A 115 6.52 11.08 4.24
N ASP A 116 5.73 10.04 4.41
CA ASP A 116 5.23 9.59 5.71
C ASP A 116 6.29 8.69 6.37
N LYS A 117 7.06 9.25 7.30
CA LYS A 117 8.14 8.52 8.00
C LYS A 117 7.58 7.45 8.93
N ALA A 118 6.45 7.68 9.55
CA ALA A 118 5.87 6.72 10.49
C ALA A 118 5.44 5.45 9.78
N ARG A 119 4.85 5.59 8.60
CA ARG A 119 4.43 4.45 7.78
C ARG A 119 5.49 4.01 6.78
N GLN A 120 6.52 4.82 6.53
CA GLN A 120 7.53 4.57 5.50
C GLN A 120 6.91 4.49 4.11
N LEU A 121 6.13 5.53 3.75
CA LEU A 121 5.45 5.66 2.47
C LEU A 121 5.91 6.92 1.74
N PHE A 122 6.11 6.80 0.44
CA PHE A 122 6.18 7.88 -0.51
C PHE A 122 4.82 8.03 -1.17
N LEU A 123 4.25 9.23 -1.16
CA LEU A 123 2.97 9.54 -1.78
C LEU A 123 3.15 10.67 -2.81
N HIS A 124 2.60 10.49 -4.00
CA HIS A 124 2.47 11.57 -4.97
C HIS A 124 1.03 12.05 -4.95
N VAL A 125 0.84 13.34 -4.67
CA VAL A 125 -0.47 13.96 -4.43
C VAL A 125 -0.66 15.11 -5.42
N VAL A 126 -1.85 15.19 -5.98
CA VAL A 126 -2.28 16.29 -6.86
C VAL A 126 -3.63 16.78 -6.38
N ASP A 127 -3.71 18.05 -5.98
CA ASP A 127 -4.93 18.71 -5.51
C ASP A 127 -5.73 17.86 -4.48
N GLY A 128 -5.04 17.42 -3.44
CA GLY A 128 -5.61 16.60 -2.37
C GLY A 128 -5.90 15.14 -2.73
N ARG A 129 -5.55 14.71 -3.93
CA ARG A 129 -5.81 13.34 -4.40
C ARG A 129 -4.53 12.53 -4.48
N LEU A 130 -4.55 11.36 -3.85
CA LEU A 130 -3.48 10.38 -4.03
C LEU A 130 -3.45 9.89 -5.47
N THR A 131 -2.34 10.10 -6.16
CA THR A 131 -2.13 9.60 -7.53
C THR A 131 -1.16 8.43 -7.57
N MET A 132 -0.33 8.26 -6.52
CA MET A 132 0.60 7.14 -6.40
C MET A 132 1.06 6.96 -4.95
N ALA A 133 1.19 5.71 -4.51
CA ALA A 133 1.84 5.32 -3.28
C ALA A 133 2.95 4.30 -3.57
N LEU A 134 4.11 4.49 -2.95
CA LEU A 134 5.26 3.58 -3.04
C LEU A 134 5.73 3.18 -1.65
N ASN A 135 6.28 1.97 -1.55
CA ASN A 135 7.15 1.61 -0.44
C ASN A 135 8.38 2.51 -0.44
N THR A 136 8.76 3.02 0.73
CA THR A 136 10.00 3.77 0.91
C THR A 136 10.73 3.34 2.18
N SER A 137 11.99 3.74 2.28
CA SER A 137 12.83 3.57 3.46
C SER A 137 13.59 4.86 3.70
N THR A 138 13.41 5.46 4.87
CA THR A 138 14.00 6.75 5.27
C THR A 138 15.16 6.54 6.26
N GLY A 139 15.67 7.61 6.85
CA GLY A 139 16.75 7.59 7.84
C GLY A 139 16.48 6.62 8.99
N SER A 140 17.47 5.77 9.28
CA SER A 140 17.38 4.68 10.26
C SER A 140 17.35 5.12 11.74
N GLY A 141 17.68 6.36 12.01
CA GLY A 141 17.92 6.87 13.38
C GLY A 141 19.24 6.45 14.00
N GLN A 142 20.01 5.59 13.34
CA GLN A 142 21.29 5.09 13.86
C GLN A 142 22.39 6.11 13.72
N ARG A 143 23.41 6.04 14.59
CA ARG A 143 24.63 6.83 14.46
C ARG A 143 25.53 6.24 13.38
N TYR A 144 26.18 7.10 12.63
CA TYR A 144 27.18 6.70 11.64
C TYR A 144 28.32 7.73 11.60
N TRP A 145 29.51 7.30 11.19
CA TRP A 145 30.66 8.15 11.03
C TRP A 145 30.80 8.57 9.57
N SER A 146 30.95 9.87 9.32
CA SER A 146 31.22 10.40 7.99
C SER A 146 31.91 11.76 8.08
N ARG A 147 32.85 12.01 7.17
CA ARG A 147 33.57 13.31 7.06
C ARG A 147 34.17 13.81 8.39
N GLY A 148 34.73 12.88 9.17
CA GLY A 148 35.41 13.23 10.42
C GLY A 148 34.49 13.55 11.61
N ALA A 149 33.16 13.23 11.51
CA ALA A 149 32.22 13.49 12.59
C ALA A 149 31.15 12.35 12.70
N TRP A 150 30.59 12.24 13.90
CA TRP A 150 29.42 11.39 14.14
C TRP A 150 28.13 12.14 13.74
N HIS A 151 27.29 11.46 13.00
CA HIS A 151 25.98 11.91 12.56
C HIS A 151 24.90 10.96 13.02
N VAL A 152 23.65 11.41 12.98
CA VAL A 152 22.46 10.57 13.16
C VAL A 152 21.73 10.49 11.82
N ALA A 153 21.37 9.28 11.42
CA ALA A 153 20.70 8.96 10.16
C ALA A 153 19.22 9.41 10.17
N VAL A 154 18.94 10.68 10.05
CA VAL A 154 17.61 11.28 10.13
C VAL A 154 17.17 11.84 8.78
N THR A 155 15.91 11.58 8.39
CA THR A 155 15.21 12.36 7.37
C THR A 155 14.43 13.46 8.10
N PRO A 156 14.88 14.73 8.08
CA PRO A 156 14.22 15.78 8.84
C PRO A 156 12.81 16.06 8.35
N SER A 157 11.87 16.25 9.29
CA SER A 157 10.51 16.72 8.94
C SER A 157 10.56 18.16 8.45
N GLY A 158 9.67 18.54 7.56
CA GLY A 158 9.59 19.88 7.01
C GLY A 158 9.00 19.92 5.62
N SER A 159 8.95 21.14 5.07
CA SER A 159 8.54 21.40 3.69
C SER A 159 9.73 21.89 2.89
N TYR A 160 9.94 21.25 1.76
CA TYR A 160 11.12 21.42 0.91
C TYR A 160 10.69 21.55 -0.55
N ARG A 161 11.70 21.78 -1.41
CA ARG A 161 11.58 21.67 -2.88
C ARG A 161 12.77 20.90 -3.43
N VAL A 162 12.51 20.09 -4.46
CA VAL A 162 13.59 19.52 -5.25
C VAL A 162 14.37 20.67 -5.88
N TYR A 163 15.66 20.80 -5.56
CA TYR A 163 16.50 21.88 -6.07
C TYR A 163 17.57 21.42 -7.07
N ARG A 164 17.93 20.12 -7.03
CA ARG A 164 18.92 19.53 -7.93
C ARG A 164 18.51 18.11 -8.28
N LYS A 165 18.82 17.69 -9.50
CA LYS A 165 18.65 16.33 -10.00
C LYS A 165 19.89 15.89 -10.77
N VAL A 166 20.17 14.58 -10.77
CA VAL A 166 21.21 13.97 -11.60
C VAL A 166 20.60 12.80 -12.37
N ASP A 167 20.79 12.74 -13.69
CA ASP A 167 20.32 11.62 -14.51
C ASP A 167 21.40 10.56 -14.60
N GLY A 168 21.31 9.55 -13.77
CA GLY A 168 22.31 8.51 -13.62
C GLY A 168 22.73 8.30 -12.17
N TRP A 169 23.85 7.67 -11.96
CA TRP A 169 24.47 7.49 -10.65
C TRP A 169 25.17 8.78 -10.21
N ASP A 170 24.99 9.13 -8.95
CA ASP A 170 25.66 10.27 -8.30
C ASP A 170 26.35 9.72 -7.04
N ASP A 171 27.69 9.71 -7.08
CA ASP A 171 28.51 9.12 -6.04
C ASP A 171 28.74 10.13 -4.90
N GLY A 172 28.60 9.66 -3.69
CA GLY A 172 28.76 10.45 -2.49
C GLY A 172 29.47 9.67 -1.38
N PRO A 173 29.80 10.34 -0.28
CA PRO A 173 30.57 9.73 0.82
C PRO A 173 29.83 8.57 1.51
N LEU A 174 28.53 8.42 1.28
CA LEU A 174 27.67 7.38 1.86
C LEU A 174 27.17 6.39 0.81
N GLY A 175 27.80 6.35 -0.36
CA GLY A 175 27.49 5.46 -1.47
C GLY A 175 26.80 6.17 -2.63
N SER A 176 26.53 5.39 -3.68
CA SER A 176 25.97 5.85 -4.94
C SER A 176 24.44 5.96 -4.88
N LEU A 177 23.89 7.02 -5.43
CA LEU A 177 22.45 7.29 -5.52
C LEU A 177 21.99 7.20 -6.98
N TRP A 178 20.97 6.39 -7.26
CA TRP A 178 20.41 6.30 -8.60
C TRP A 178 19.38 7.41 -8.84
N ARG A 179 19.64 8.25 -9.85
CA ARG A 179 18.76 9.35 -10.27
C ARG A 179 18.28 10.22 -9.11
N PRO A 180 19.16 10.73 -8.25
CA PRO A 180 18.75 11.48 -7.08
C PRO A 180 18.02 12.79 -7.45
N ALA A 181 16.95 13.06 -6.68
CA ALA A 181 16.26 14.34 -6.63
C ALA A 181 16.48 14.93 -5.23
N TYR A 182 17.45 15.84 -5.12
CA TYR A 182 17.86 16.46 -3.86
C TYR A 182 16.87 17.52 -3.42
N PHE A 183 16.46 17.48 -2.16
CA PHE A 183 15.48 18.42 -1.63
C PHE A 183 15.89 19.08 -0.30
N ASN A 184 16.89 18.54 0.42
CA ASN A 184 17.38 19.12 1.68
C ASN A 184 18.87 18.78 1.85
N GLY A 185 19.77 19.74 1.57
CA GLY A 185 21.22 19.53 1.64
C GLY A 185 21.64 18.29 0.85
N GLY A 186 22.30 17.32 1.48
CA GLY A 186 22.67 16.04 0.86
C GLY A 186 21.56 14.99 0.82
N ILE A 187 20.35 15.32 1.28
CA ILE A 187 19.22 14.37 1.33
C ILE A 187 18.42 14.40 0.02
N ALA A 188 18.25 13.26 -0.57
CA ALA A 188 17.55 13.07 -1.83
C ALA A 188 16.48 11.96 -1.76
N LEU A 189 15.48 12.07 -2.62
CA LEU A 189 14.72 10.93 -3.10
C LEU A 189 15.55 10.24 -4.19
N HIS A 190 15.79 8.93 -4.08
CA HIS A 190 16.61 8.21 -5.05
C HIS A 190 16.24 6.74 -5.19
N GLY A 191 16.62 6.13 -6.29
CA GLY A 191 16.53 4.69 -6.49
C GLY A 191 17.58 3.94 -5.68
N TYR A 192 17.20 2.79 -5.14
CA TYR A 192 18.09 1.91 -4.41
C TYR A 192 17.75 0.44 -4.68
N GLY A 193 18.77 -0.43 -4.68
CA GLY A 193 18.62 -1.84 -5.01
C GLY A 193 17.80 -2.64 -3.99
N SER A 194 17.78 -2.19 -2.72
CA SER A 194 17.00 -2.82 -1.65
C SER A 194 16.23 -1.77 -0.85
N VAL A 195 14.91 -1.87 -0.83
CA VAL A 195 14.02 -0.97 -0.07
C VAL A 195 13.22 -1.79 0.93
N PRO A 196 13.74 -1.95 2.16
CA PRO A 196 13.08 -2.74 3.19
C PRO A 196 11.80 -2.08 3.69
N ALA A 197 11.04 -2.81 4.50
CA ALA A 197 9.79 -2.33 5.07
C ALA A 197 9.99 -1.34 6.25
N TYR A 198 11.22 -1.10 6.67
CA TYR A 198 11.63 -0.29 7.82
C TYR A 198 12.63 0.80 7.42
N PRO A 199 12.88 1.82 8.28
CA PRO A 199 13.90 2.83 8.05
C PRO A 199 15.32 2.20 8.01
N ALA A 200 16.09 2.47 6.94
CA ALA A 200 17.43 1.86 6.76
C ALA A 200 18.44 2.78 6.05
N SER A 201 18.06 4.02 5.70
CA SER A 201 18.97 4.95 5.03
C SER A 201 19.76 5.79 6.03
N HIS A 202 20.75 6.55 5.55
CA HIS A 202 21.45 7.59 6.31
C HIS A 202 20.71 8.94 6.34
N GLY A 203 19.51 9.01 5.76
CA GLY A 203 18.69 10.23 5.71
C GLY A 203 17.93 10.39 4.41
N CYS A 204 18.41 9.81 3.32
CA CYS A 204 17.72 9.82 2.03
C CYS A 204 16.41 9.03 2.05
N VAL A 205 15.55 9.33 1.10
CA VAL A 205 14.26 8.64 0.86
C VAL A 205 14.46 7.64 -0.28
N ARG A 206 14.53 6.36 0.05
CA ARG A 206 14.78 5.29 -0.92
C ARG A 206 13.48 4.78 -1.54
N VAL A 207 13.47 4.62 -2.85
CA VAL A 207 12.48 3.85 -3.60
C VAL A 207 13.22 2.82 -4.47
N SER A 208 12.54 1.81 -5.03
CA SER A 208 13.23 0.87 -5.93
C SER A 208 13.80 1.57 -7.16
N LEU A 209 14.86 1.02 -7.77
CA LEU A 209 15.46 1.57 -8.98
C LEU A 209 14.40 1.83 -10.07
N SER A 210 13.56 0.83 -10.35
CA SER A 210 12.49 0.95 -11.35
C SER A 210 11.43 1.98 -10.98
N ALA A 211 11.11 2.13 -9.68
CA ALA A 211 10.19 3.18 -9.23
C ALA A 211 10.80 4.56 -9.46
N MET A 212 12.10 4.74 -9.21
CA MET A 212 12.78 6.01 -9.46
C MET A 212 12.81 6.32 -10.96
N ASP A 213 13.09 5.33 -11.81
CA ASP A 213 13.03 5.46 -13.27
C ASP A 213 11.64 5.91 -13.75
N MET A 214 10.60 5.31 -13.20
CA MET A 214 9.22 5.69 -13.51
C MET A 214 8.93 7.11 -13.05
N LEU A 215 9.29 7.51 -11.81
CA LEU A 215 9.11 8.86 -11.29
C LEU A 215 9.83 9.91 -12.13
N TRP A 216 11.03 9.57 -12.61
CA TRP A 216 11.84 10.42 -13.47
C TRP A 216 11.18 10.63 -14.83
N ARG A 217 10.87 9.54 -15.55
CA ARG A 217 10.26 9.58 -16.88
C ARG A 217 8.88 10.22 -16.90
N SER A 218 8.11 10.05 -15.82
CA SER A 218 6.75 10.61 -15.73
C SER A 218 6.71 12.06 -15.24
N GLY A 219 7.87 12.72 -15.01
CA GLY A 219 7.93 14.09 -14.52
C GLY A 219 7.33 14.31 -13.13
N ARG A 220 7.26 13.27 -12.30
CA ARG A 220 6.66 13.39 -10.96
C ARG A 220 7.57 14.08 -9.94
N VAL A 221 8.87 14.09 -10.20
CA VAL A 221 9.89 14.69 -9.32
C VAL A 221 10.78 15.69 -10.06
N PRO A 222 10.23 16.70 -10.76
CA PRO A 222 11.04 17.73 -11.42
C PRO A 222 11.72 18.65 -10.39
N VAL A 223 12.73 19.41 -10.80
CA VAL A 223 13.22 20.56 -10.03
C VAL A 223 12.04 21.51 -9.75
N GLY A 224 11.95 22.04 -8.54
CA GLY A 224 10.81 22.81 -8.06
C GLY A 224 9.69 22.00 -7.42
N ARG A 225 9.66 20.65 -7.56
CA ARG A 225 8.63 19.80 -6.93
C ARG A 225 8.64 20.04 -5.41
N ARG A 226 7.47 20.34 -4.86
CA ARG A 226 7.26 20.46 -3.42
C ARG A 226 7.36 19.07 -2.77
N VAL A 227 8.06 19.02 -1.64
CA VAL A 227 8.24 17.79 -0.83
C VAL A 227 7.87 18.13 0.61
N THR A 228 6.98 17.36 1.22
CA THR A 228 6.74 17.44 2.67
C THR A 228 7.12 16.13 3.33
N VAL A 229 7.83 16.22 4.45
CA VAL A 229 8.31 15.08 5.25
C VAL A 229 7.68 15.19 6.65
N TYR A 230 7.03 14.15 7.16
CA TYR A 230 6.36 14.13 8.46
C TYR A 230 6.43 12.78 9.16
#